data_346a06eb77689064fbbd31c09524f703
#
_entry.id   346a06eb77689064fbbd31c09524f703
#
_cell.length_a   1.000
_cell.length_b   1.000
_cell.length_c   1.000
_cell.angle_alpha   90.00
_cell.angle_beta   90.00
_cell.angle_gamma   90.00
#
_symmetry.space_group_name_H-M   'P 1'
#
loop_
_entity.id
_entity.type
_entity.pdbx_description
1 polymer ?
#
loop_
_entity_poly.entity_id
_entity_poly.type
_entity_poly.pdbx_seq_one_letter_code
_entity_poly.pdbx_strand_id
1 'polypeptide(L)'
;MKFNIFSSAGFARRGELDFSRGKVQTPAFMPVGTNGTVKALEVDNIKQTGSEIILGNTYHLMLRPGDELIQSLGGLHKFSNWDKPILTDSGGFQVWSLGDLAKITEEGISFQSPYDGKKCFMSPEDSMRIQANLGSDIVMVLDECTPYPSEHQAAKKSMELSLRWAQRSRDAHKSNSALFGIVQGGMHEDLRLQSLEGLEKIGFDGMAIGGLSVGEPKEDKTRILQYLAKHLPAEKPHYLMGVGKPEDIVEAVFYGVDMFDCVLPTRNARNGQLITSYGVLNIRNAPSKAKDEPIDPSCNCKVCQNYSQAYLNHLDKTNEMLGSILNSFHNIYYYQNLMQQIRLSIETDSFAKFIKDFYNMRHLEVPKHLI
;
A
#
# COMPACT_ATOMS: atom_id res chain seq x y z
N MET A 1 1.82 14.73 12.36
CA MET A 1 1.93 14.76 10.87
C MET A 1 1.34 16.07 10.36
N LYS A 2 1.93 16.65 9.31
CA LYS A 2 1.37 17.79 8.57
C LYS A 2 1.32 17.40 7.09
N PHE A 3 0.21 17.69 6.42
CA PHE A 3 0.06 17.48 4.98
C PHE A 3 0.04 18.84 4.25
N ASN A 4 0.94 19.01 3.30
CA ASN A 4 1.06 20.22 2.49
C ASN A 4 0.83 19.87 1.02
N ILE A 5 -0.08 20.55 0.34
CA ILE A 5 -0.32 20.41 -1.11
C ILE A 5 0.36 21.57 -1.81
N PHE A 6 1.15 21.28 -2.86
CA PHE A 6 1.93 22.29 -3.60
C PHE A 6 1.33 22.60 -4.97
N SER A 7 0.75 21.58 -5.63
CA SER A 7 0.06 21.73 -6.92
C SER A 7 -0.98 20.64 -7.12
N SER A 8 -1.88 20.86 -8.07
CA SER A 8 -2.94 19.92 -8.42
C SER A 8 -3.27 19.96 -9.92
N ALA A 9 -3.75 18.83 -10.44
CA ALA A 9 -4.27 18.68 -11.80
C ALA A 9 -5.61 17.91 -11.71
N GLY A 10 -6.74 18.63 -11.73
CA GLY A 10 -8.03 18.06 -11.37
C GLY A 10 -8.05 17.58 -9.92
N PHE A 11 -8.38 16.31 -9.67
CA PHE A 11 -8.31 15.71 -8.34
C PHE A 11 -6.89 15.26 -7.97
N ALA A 12 -6.00 15.03 -8.94
CA ALA A 12 -4.62 14.63 -8.67
C ALA A 12 -3.87 15.74 -7.93
N ARG A 13 -3.11 15.36 -6.89
CA ARG A 13 -2.42 16.29 -6.00
C ARG A 13 -0.94 15.94 -5.89
N ARG A 14 -0.10 16.96 -5.91
CA ARG A 14 1.30 16.87 -5.55
C ARG A 14 1.48 17.52 -4.18
N GLY A 15 1.93 16.76 -3.20
CA GLY A 15 2.08 17.24 -1.84
C GLY A 15 3.24 16.59 -1.08
N GLU A 16 3.25 16.81 0.23
CA GLU A 16 4.26 16.30 1.15
C GLU A 16 3.63 16.03 2.52
N LEU A 17 3.93 14.87 3.09
CA LEU A 17 3.67 14.55 4.49
C LEU A 17 4.94 14.86 5.29
N ASP A 18 4.80 15.65 6.35
CA ASP A 18 5.92 16.05 7.22
C ASP A 18 5.81 15.35 8.58
N PHE A 19 6.85 14.59 8.91
CA PHE A 19 7.01 13.84 10.17
C PHE A 19 8.31 14.23 10.85
N SER A 20 8.41 13.94 12.14
CA SER A 20 9.68 14.10 12.90
C SER A 20 10.84 13.27 12.32
N ARG A 21 10.53 12.16 11.62
CA ARG A 21 11.51 11.25 11.00
C ARG A 21 11.81 11.56 9.54
N GLY A 22 11.31 12.65 9.01
CA GLY A 22 11.53 13.06 7.62
C GLY A 22 10.24 13.29 6.86
N LYS A 23 10.39 13.59 5.59
CA LYS A 23 9.32 13.99 4.69
C LYS A 23 9.01 12.86 3.71
N VAL A 24 7.73 12.74 3.33
CA VAL A 24 7.26 11.81 2.31
C VAL A 24 6.59 12.61 1.20
N GLN A 25 7.16 12.55 0.01
CA GLN A 25 6.61 13.22 -1.17
C GLN A 25 5.42 12.43 -1.70
N THR A 26 4.28 13.10 -1.94
CA THR A 26 3.06 12.47 -2.46
C THR A 26 2.74 12.92 -3.89
N PRO A 27 2.18 12.03 -4.74
CA PRO A 27 1.84 10.64 -4.48
C PRO A 27 3.04 9.77 -4.11
N ALA A 28 2.82 8.79 -3.20
CA ALA A 28 3.86 7.93 -2.65
C ALA A 28 3.48 6.44 -2.74
N PHE A 29 4.47 5.59 -3.01
CA PHE A 29 4.32 4.14 -2.92
C PHE A 29 5.13 3.60 -1.74
N MET A 30 4.49 2.84 -0.87
CA MET A 30 5.07 2.24 0.33
C MET A 30 5.44 0.77 0.07
N PRO A 31 6.74 0.42 0.00
CA PRO A 31 7.14 -0.98 -0.01
C PRO A 31 6.67 -1.71 1.25
N VAL A 32 6.14 -2.93 1.07
CA VAL A 32 5.59 -3.70 2.19
C VAL A 32 6.68 -4.48 2.90
N GLY A 33 6.89 -4.16 4.17
CA GLY A 33 7.80 -4.82 5.10
C GLY A 33 7.06 -5.72 6.10
N THR A 34 6.47 -6.82 5.64
CA THR A 34 5.57 -7.71 6.41
C THR A 34 6.08 -8.08 7.79
N ASN A 35 7.33 -8.48 7.91
CA ASN A 35 7.98 -8.89 9.17
C ASN A 35 9.04 -7.86 9.61
N GLY A 36 8.79 -6.58 9.42
CA GLY A 36 9.78 -5.53 9.67
C GLY A 36 10.89 -5.47 8.62
N THR A 37 10.72 -6.13 7.47
CA THR A 37 11.66 -6.12 6.35
C THR A 37 10.94 -6.18 5.02
N VAL A 38 11.36 -5.37 4.05
CA VAL A 38 10.94 -5.48 2.65
C VAL A 38 11.66 -6.71 2.07
N LYS A 39 10.89 -7.72 1.66
CA LYS A 39 11.44 -9.04 1.30
C LYS A 39 12.52 -8.96 0.24
N ALA A 40 13.64 -9.64 0.48
CA ALA A 40 14.85 -9.72 -0.33
C ALA A 40 15.65 -8.39 -0.43
N LEU A 41 15.35 -7.38 0.40
CA LEU A 41 16.09 -6.11 0.38
C LEU A 41 16.55 -5.74 1.78
N GLU A 42 17.79 -5.36 1.91
CA GLU A 42 18.33 -4.66 3.06
C GLU A 42 17.97 -3.17 3.02
N VAL A 43 18.09 -2.51 4.17
CA VAL A 43 17.64 -1.12 4.35
C VAL A 43 18.30 -0.15 3.37
N ASP A 44 19.61 -0.29 3.12
CA ASP A 44 20.33 0.59 2.20
C ASP A 44 19.84 0.41 0.75
N ASN A 45 19.49 -0.81 0.35
CA ASN A 45 18.87 -1.05 -0.94
C ASN A 45 17.51 -0.35 -1.05
N ILE A 46 16.68 -0.40 0.00
CA ILE A 46 15.39 0.28 0.01
C ILE A 46 15.58 1.80 -0.10
N LYS A 47 16.52 2.37 0.64
CA LYS A 47 16.88 3.80 0.56
C LYS A 47 17.35 4.20 -0.84
N GLN A 48 18.21 3.38 -1.47
CA GLN A 48 18.70 3.59 -2.83
C GLN A 48 17.61 3.56 -3.90
N THR A 49 16.48 2.90 -3.66
CA THR A 49 15.33 2.99 -4.57
C THR A 49 14.62 4.34 -4.54
N GLY A 50 14.91 5.20 -3.56
CA GLY A 50 14.20 6.45 -3.33
C GLY A 50 12.97 6.31 -2.42
N SER A 51 12.80 5.17 -1.74
CA SER A 51 11.69 4.97 -0.80
C SER A 51 11.84 5.87 0.43
N GLU A 52 10.79 6.61 0.76
CA GLU A 52 10.75 7.55 1.88
C GLU A 52 9.90 7.05 3.05
N ILE A 53 9.08 6.04 2.84
CA ILE A 53 8.21 5.40 3.82
C ILE A 53 8.07 3.93 3.47
N ILE A 54 7.92 3.07 4.47
CA ILE A 54 7.59 1.65 4.32
C ILE A 54 6.34 1.29 5.11
N LEU A 55 5.72 0.16 4.79
CA LEU A 55 4.60 -0.38 5.53
C LEU A 55 5.02 -1.61 6.33
N GLY A 56 4.67 -1.66 7.62
CA GLY A 56 4.79 -2.84 8.49
C GLY A 56 3.43 -3.49 8.75
N ASN A 57 3.39 -4.82 8.90
CA ASN A 57 2.15 -5.52 9.18
C ASN A 57 2.00 -5.83 10.68
N THR A 58 1.03 -5.21 11.31
CA THR A 58 0.72 -5.37 12.74
C THR A 58 0.46 -6.82 13.13
N TYR A 59 -0.37 -7.53 12.36
CA TYR A 59 -0.68 -8.94 12.60
C TYR A 59 0.56 -9.83 12.67
N HIS A 60 1.46 -9.71 11.70
CA HIS A 60 2.66 -10.55 11.65
C HIS A 60 3.64 -10.21 12.76
N LEU A 61 3.84 -8.93 13.05
CA LEU A 61 4.77 -8.45 14.07
C LEU A 61 4.28 -8.74 15.49
N MET A 62 2.97 -8.67 15.73
CA MET A 62 2.34 -9.07 16.98
C MET A 62 2.55 -10.56 17.28
N LEU A 63 2.38 -11.43 16.28
CA LEU A 63 2.54 -12.87 16.44
C LEU A 63 4.01 -13.28 16.56
N ARG A 64 4.90 -12.60 15.81
CA ARG A 64 6.33 -12.92 15.81
C ARG A 64 7.16 -11.70 15.37
N PRO A 65 8.06 -11.18 16.19
CA PRO A 65 8.49 -11.73 17.48
C PRO A 65 7.62 -11.33 18.68
N GLY A 66 6.61 -10.45 18.49
CA GLY A 66 5.77 -9.85 19.51
C GLY A 66 6.02 -8.34 19.63
N ASP A 67 4.94 -7.56 19.76
CA ASP A 67 5.00 -6.11 19.82
C ASP A 67 5.70 -5.58 21.08
N GLU A 68 5.52 -6.26 22.21
CA GLU A 68 6.18 -5.91 23.48
C GLU A 68 7.72 -6.07 23.42
N LEU A 69 8.18 -7.15 22.73
CA LEU A 69 9.62 -7.33 22.50
C LEU A 69 10.16 -6.22 21.60
N ILE A 70 9.47 -5.89 20.50
CA ILE A 70 9.88 -4.80 19.60
C ILE A 70 9.93 -3.48 20.36
N GLN A 71 8.94 -3.19 21.21
CA GLN A 71 8.92 -2.00 22.06
C GLN A 71 10.13 -1.95 23.00
N SER A 72 10.45 -3.06 23.68
CA SER A 72 11.60 -3.14 24.61
C SER A 72 12.94 -2.90 23.90
N LEU A 73 13.03 -3.19 22.60
CA LEU A 73 14.20 -2.96 21.75
C LEU A 73 14.23 -1.56 21.12
N GLY A 74 13.26 -0.69 21.43
CA GLY A 74 13.20 0.70 20.99
C GLY A 74 12.32 0.96 19.79
N GLY A 75 11.34 0.07 19.54
CA GLY A 75 10.35 0.17 18.45
C GLY A 75 10.84 -0.38 17.12
N LEU A 76 9.93 -0.42 16.14
CA LEU A 76 10.17 -1.05 14.85
C LEU A 76 11.28 -0.38 14.04
N HIS A 77 11.44 0.93 14.15
CA HIS A 77 12.51 1.69 13.51
C HIS A 77 13.90 1.19 13.93
N LYS A 78 14.13 1.11 15.24
CA LYS A 78 15.42 0.63 15.77
C LYS A 78 15.61 -0.86 15.50
N PHE A 79 14.54 -1.64 15.65
CA PHE A 79 14.55 -3.09 15.42
C PHE A 79 14.91 -3.45 13.98
N SER A 80 14.40 -2.71 12.99
CA SER A 80 14.67 -2.93 11.57
C SER A 80 15.79 -2.07 10.97
N ASN A 81 16.39 -1.18 11.76
CA ASN A 81 17.38 -0.18 11.31
C ASN A 81 16.85 0.77 10.22
N TRP A 82 15.55 1.08 10.24
CA TRP A 82 14.89 2.01 9.32
C TRP A 82 14.67 3.35 10.02
N ASP A 83 15.23 4.43 9.48
CA ASP A 83 15.25 5.77 10.10
C ASP A 83 14.22 6.76 9.54
N LYS A 84 13.44 6.34 8.52
CA LYS A 84 12.39 7.15 7.90
C LYS A 84 10.99 6.72 8.38
N PRO A 85 9.90 7.42 8.00
CA PRO A 85 8.55 7.07 8.42
C PRO A 85 8.16 5.61 8.15
N ILE A 86 7.32 5.08 9.05
CA ILE A 86 6.66 3.77 8.92
C ILE A 86 5.17 3.95 9.10
N LEU A 87 4.38 3.37 8.19
CA LEU A 87 2.97 3.12 8.39
C LEU A 87 2.79 1.67 8.86
N THR A 88 1.96 1.42 9.88
CA THR A 88 1.49 0.06 10.19
C THR A 88 0.02 -0.07 9.87
N ASP A 89 -0.35 -1.20 9.24
CA ASP A 89 -1.75 -1.57 9.07
C ASP A 89 -2.41 -1.94 10.41
N SER A 90 -3.73 -2.13 10.41
CA SER A 90 -4.46 -2.52 11.62
C SER A 90 -4.31 -3.99 12.01
N GLY A 91 -3.89 -4.84 11.07
CA GLY A 91 -3.90 -6.30 11.20
C GLY A 91 -5.23 -6.95 10.78
N GLY A 92 -6.30 -6.18 10.60
CA GLY A 92 -7.65 -6.68 10.30
C GLY A 92 -7.74 -7.50 9.01
N PHE A 93 -7.14 -7.00 7.92
CA PHE A 93 -7.16 -7.68 6.61
C PHE A 93 -6.47 -9.05 6.65
N GLN A 94 -5.33 -9.17 7.33
CA GLN A 94 -4.59 -10.43 7.43
C GLN A 94 -5.40 -11.47 8.21
N VAL A 95 -6.09 -11.06 9.27
CA VAL A 95 -6.98 -11.95 10.02
C VAL A 95 -8.22 -12.33 9.19
N TRP A 96 -8.83 -11.34 8.51
CA TRP A 96 -9.92 -11.61 7.57
C TRP A 96 -9.54 -12.64 6.50
N SER A 97 -8.32 -12.59 5.97
CA SER A 97 -7.83 -13.52 4.96
C SER A 97 -7.66 -14.96 5.46
N LEU A 98 -7.76 -15.22 6.77
CA LEU A 98 -7.77 -16.57 7.35
C LEU A 98 -9.12 -17.29 7.15
N GLY A 99 -10.16 -16.60 6.67
CA GLY A 99 -11.48 -17.19 6.41
C GLY A 99 -12.10 -17.81 7.66
N ASP A 100 -12.51 -19.08 7.57
CA ASP A 100 -13.18 -19.81 8.66
C ASP A 100 -12.37 -19.95 9.95
N LEU A 101 -11.07 -19.64 9.94
CA LEU A 101 -10.22 -19.63 11.13
C LEU A 101 -10.34 -18.33 11.94
N ALA A 102 -11.10 -17.37 11.47
CA ALA A 102 -11.36 -16.11 12.15
C ALA A 102 -12.84 -15.94 12.44
N LYS A 103 -13.16 -15.40 13.63
CA LYS A 103 -14.52 -15.06 14.02
C LYS A 103 -14.57 -13.59 14.40
N ILE A 104 -15.39 -12.83 13.69
CA ILE A 104 -15.63 -11.40 13.90
C ILE A 104 -16.86 -11.23 14.81
N THR A 105 -16.75 -10.36 15.82
CA THR A 105 -17.82 -9.97 16.74
C THR A 105 -17.77 -8.45 16.96
N GLU A 106 -18.72 -7.90 17.70
CA GLU A 106 -18.70 -6.47 18.05
C GLU A 106 -17.44 -6.08 18.85
N GLU A 107 -16.96 -6.99 19.70
CA GLU A 107 -15.80 -6.77 20.57
C GLU A 107 -14.47 -6.76 19.82
N GLY A 108 -14.36 -7.54 18.74
CA GLY A 108 -13.13 -7.72 17.97
C GLY A 108 -13.08 -9.03 17.20
N ILE A 109 -11.89 -9.48 16.88
CA ILE A 109 -11.63 -10.62 16.02
C ILE A 109 -10.91 -11.72 16.83
N SER A 110 -11.51 -12.91 16.89
CA SER A 110 -10.87 -14.14 17.44
C SER A 110 -10.32 -14.95 16.31
N PHE A 111 -9.08 -15.42 16.41
CA PHE A 111 -8.41 -16.23 15.39
C PHE A 111 -7.38 -17.20 15.99
N GLN A 112 -6.85 -18.09 15.17
CA GLN A 112 -5.75 -18.98 15.56
C GLN A 112 -4.45 -18.54 14.90
N SER A 113 -3.37 -18.48 15.69
CA SER A 113 -2.03 -18.24 15.19
C SER A 113 -1.60 -19.34 14.21
N PRO A 114 -1.16 -19.01 13.00
CA PRO A 114 -0.69 -20.00 12.03
C PRO A 114 0.66 -20.63 12.40
N TYR A 115 1.33 -20.11 13.42
CA TYR A 115 2.65 -20.59 13.86
C TYR A 115 2.56 -21.72 14.88
N ASP A 116 1.63 -21.61 15.82
CA ASP A 116 1.52 -22.53 16.98
C ASP A 116 0.09 -22.95 17.31
N GLY A 117 -0.91 -22.49 16.54
CA GLY A 117 -2.32 -22.81 16.77
C GLY A 117 -2.95 -22.12 18.01
N LYS A 118 -2.20 -21.25 18.70
CA LYS A 118 -2.71 -20.52 19.87
C LYS A 118 -3.91 -19.66 19.49
N LYS A 119 -4.96 -19.68 20.33
CA LYS A 119 -6.11 -18.78 20.19
C LYS A 119 -5.67 -17.36 20.54
N CYS A 120 -5.93 -16.43 19.62
CA CYS A 120 -5.65 -15.01 19.75
C CYS A 120 -6.96 -14.23 19.65
N PHE A 121 -6.97 -13.05 20.26
CA PHE A 121 -8.04 -12.08 20.14
C PHE A 121 -7.41 -10.71 19.88
N MET A 122 -8.06 -9.91 19.04
CA MET A 122 -7.63 -8.55 18.72
C MET A 122 -8.86 -7.64 18.67
N SER A 123 -8.95 -6.74 19.61
CA SER A 123 -9.93 -5.63 19.63
C SER A 123 -9.36 -4.39 18.93
N PRO A 124 -10.17 -3.36 18.64
CA PRO A 124 -9.68 -2.05 18.21
C PRO A 124 -8.63 -1.47 19.16
N GLU A 125 -8.84 -1.61 20.47
CA GLU A 125 -7.93 -1.15 21.51
C GLU A 125 -6.59 -1.90 21.47
N ASP A 126 -6.64 -3.22 21.25
CA ASP A 126 -5.41 -4.03 21.10
C ASP A 126 -4.63 -3.62 19.87
N SER A 127 -5.30 -3.41 18.72
CA SER A 127 -4.64 -2.93 17.51
C SER A 127 -3.93 -1.59 17.74
N MET A 128 -4.57 -0.65 18.42
CA MET A 128 -3.95 0.64 18.77
C MET A 128 -2.76 0.47 19.71
N ARG A 129 -2.86 -0.38 20.73
CA ARG A 129 -1.77 -0.69 21.67
C ARG A 129 -0.58 -1.31 20.94
N ILE A 130 -0.83 -2.29 20.07
CA ILE A 130 0.22 -2.97 19.31
C ILE A 130 0.95 -1.99 18.40
N GLN A 131 0.23 -1.19 17.61
CA GLN A 131 0.82 -0.18 16.73
C GLN A 131 1.60 0.89 17.51
N ALA A 132 1.14 1.27 18.71
CA ALA A 132 1.88 2.16 19.60
C ALA A 132 3.20 1.52 20.10
N ASN A 133 3.18 0.22 20.44
CA ASN A 133 4.39 -0.53 20.83
C ASN A 133 5.38 -0.66 19.67
N LEU A 134 4.89 -0.79 18.42
CA LEU A 134 5.72 -0.79 17.22
C LEU A 134 6.35 0.59 16.98
N GLY A 135 5.73 1.68 17.45
CA GLY A 135 6.25 3.04 17.33
C GLY A 135 6.13 3.63 15.92
N SER A 136 5.06 3.29 15.21
CA SER A 136 4.79 3.74 13.84
C SER A 136 4.47 5.23 13.78
N ASP A 137 4.74 5.87 12.63
CA ASP A 137 4.41 7.29 12.38
C ASP A 137 2.98 7.48 11.88
N ILE A 138 2.45 6.50 11.15
CA ILE A 138 1.04 6.41 10.76
C ILE A 138 0.50 5.07 11.25
N VAL A 139 -0.67 5.10 11.88
CA VAL A 139 -1.40 3.93 12.37
C VAL A 139 -2.80 3.90 11.77
N MET A 140 -3.32 2.69 11.54
CA MET A 140 -4.62 2.46 10.92
C MET A 140 -5.65 2.01 11.95
N VAL A 141 -6.89 2.47 11.84
CA VAL A 141 -8.01 1.91 12.63
C VAL A 141 -8.22 0.45 12.30
N LEU A 142 -8.71 -0.35 13.25
CA LEU A 142 -9.19 -1.70 12.94
C LEU A 142 -10.52 -1.60 12.18
N ASP A 143 -10.64 -2.35 11.10
CA ASP A 143 -11.81 -2.40 10.22
C ASP A 143 -12.19 -3.82 9.86
N GLU A 144 -13.42 -4.02 9.41
CA GLU A 144 -13.90 -5.25 8.80
C GLU A 144 -13.87 -5.11 7.28
N CYS A 145 -13.03 -5.91 6.63
CA CYS A 145 -12.99 -5.96 5.17
C CYS A 145 -14.21 -6.69 4.64
N THR A 146 -15.08 -5.98 3.91
CA THR A 146 -16.26 -6.57 3.27
C THR A 146 -15.85 -7.48 2.11
N PRO A 147 -16.30 -8.75 2.05
CA PRO A 147 -15.98 -9.63 0.92
C PRO A 147 -16.65 -9.16 -0.38
N TYR A 148 -16.10 -9.59 -1.51
CA TYR A 148 -16.72 -9.39 -2.82
C TYR A 148 -17.15 -10.75 -3.43
N PRO A 149 -18.37 -10.86 -4.02
CA PRO A 149 -19.45 -9.87 -3.97
C PRO A 149 -20.12 -9.80 -2.61
N SER A 150 -20.75 -8.68 -2.27
CA SER A 150 -21.52 -8.51 -1.05
C SER A 150 -22.83 -7.78 -1.32
N GLU A 151 -23.93 -8.34 -0.81
CA GLU A 151 -25.23 -7.71 -0.84
C GLU A 151 -25.23 -6.42 0.00
N HIS A 152 -26.03 -5.42 -0.40
CA HIS A 152 -26.08 -4.11 0.23
C HIS A 152 -26.27 -4.19 1.76
N GLN A 153 -27.19 -5.04 2.24
CA GLN A 153 -27.47 -5.16 3.68
C GLN A 153 -26.29 -5.77 4.47
N ALA A 154 -25.56 -6.71 3.86
CA ALA A 154 -24.36 -7.30 4.46
C ALA A 154 -23.21 -6.27 4.49
N ALA A 155 -22.98 -5.58 3.38
CA ALA A 155 -21.98 -4.51 3.29
C ALA A 155 -22.28 -3.37 4.27
N LYS A 156 -23.57 -3.02 4.48
CA LYS A 156 -23.99 -2.02 5.46
C LYS A 156 -23.64 -2.43 6.88
N LYS A 157 -23.94 -3.67 7.30
CA LYS A 157 -23.60 -4.17 8.63
C LYS A 157 -22.11 -4.14 8.90
N SER A 158 -21.31 -4.58 7.92
CA SER A 158 -19.84 -4.57 7.98
C SER A 158 -19.29 -3.14 8.08
N MET A 159 -19.81 -2.22 7.28
CA MET A 159 -19.43 -0.80 7.32
C MET A 159 -19.78 -0.15 8.66
N GLU A 160 -20.97 -0.41 9.20
CA GLU A 160 -21.39 0.11 10.50
C GLU A 160 -20.53 -0.44 11.64
N LEU A 161 -20.14 -1.72 11.60
CA LEU A 161 -19.18 -2.29 12.55
C LEU A 161 -17.83 -1.59 12.45
N SER A 162 -17.32 -1.39 11.23
CA SER A 162 -16.05 -0.67 11.00
C SER A 162 -16.10 0.75 11.55
N LEU A 163 -17.23 1.47 11.45
CA LEU A 163 -17.38 2.80 12.05
C LEU A 163 -17.36 2.75 13.60
N ARG A 164 -18.00 1.78 14.22
CA ARG A 164 -17.95 1.62 15.69
C ARG A 164 -16.53 1.29 16.16
N TRP A 165 -15.83 0.43 15.43
CA TRP A 165 -14.41 0.10 15.68
C TRP A 165 -13.49 1.29 15.44
N ALA A 166 -13.78 2.11 14.43
CA ALA A 166 -13.03 3.35 14.17
C ALA A 166 -13.16 4.33 15.35
N GLN A 167 -14.37 4.49 15.92
CA GLN A 167 -14.56 5.29 17.13
C GLN A 167 -13.76 4.75 18.32
N ARG A 168 -13.84 3.44 18.59
CA ARG A 168 -13.07 2.78 19.64
C ARG A 168 -11.57 2.91 19.44
N SER A 169 -11.09 2.76 18.20
CA SER A 169 -9.68 2.99 17.86
C SER A 169 -9.26 4.43 18.15
N ARG A 170 -10.10 5.41 17.77
CA ARG A 170 -9.86 6.83 18.06
C ARG A 170 -9.76 7.11 19.56
N ASP A 171 -10.66 6.55 20.35
CA ASP A 171 -10.69 6.74 21.81
C ASP A 171 -9.47 6.09 22.50
N ALA A 172 -9.02 4.95 21.98
CA ALA A 172 -7.86 4.22 22.48
C ALA A 172 -6.52 4.81 22.02
N HIS A 173 -6.50 5.60 20.94
CA HIS A 173 -5.28 6.18 20.39
C HIS A 173 -4.70 7.24 21.33
N LYS A 174 -3.50 6.96 21.88
CA LYS A 174 -2.80 7.84 22.84
C LYS A 174 -1.39 8.25 22.38
N SER A 175 -0.94 7.72 21.25
CA SER A 175 0.38 8.06 20.70
C SER A 175 0.32 9.39 19.90
N ASN A 176 1.51 9.90 19.55
CA ASN A 176 1.64 11.09 18.67
C ASN A 176 1.64 10.71 17.17
N SER A 177 1.40 9.44 16.84
CA SER A 177 1.29 8.97 15.46
C SER A 177 0.06 9.57 14.79
N ALA A 178 0.12 9.77 13.47
CA ALA A 178 -1.08 10.09 12.70
C ALA A 178 -2.02 8.88 12.66
N LEU A 179 -3.31 9.08 12.92
CA LEU A 179 -4.33 8.04 12.85
C LEU A 179 -5.19 8.20 11.60
N PHE A 180 -5.26 7.15 10.78
CA PHE A 180 -6.06 7.14 9.55
C PHE A 180 -7.32 6.30 9.74
N GLY A 181 -8.46 6.89 9.33
CA GLY A 181 -9.73 6.17 9.18
C GLY A 181 -9.79 5.38 7.89
N ILE A 182 -10.57 4.29 7.86
CA ILE A 182 -10.71 3.44 6.68
C ILE A 182 -12.15 3.46 6.17
N VAL A 183 -12.37 3.99 4.98
CA VAL A 183 -13.67 4.02 4.30
C VAL A 183 -14.00 2.62 3.80
N GLN A 184 -15.08 2.04 4.30
CA GLN A 184 -15.65 0.75 3.88
C GLN A 184 -17.03 0.96 3.23
N GLY A 185 -17.69 -0.10 2.76
CA GLY A 185 -19.03 -0.04 2.13
C GLY A 185 -19.17 -0.91 0.87
N GLY A 186 -18.20 -1.81 0.62
CA GLY A 186 -18.22 -2.68 -0.56
C GLY A 186 -18.25 -1.88 -1.86
N MET A 187 -19.06 -2.32 -2.83
CA MET A 187 -19.26 -1.63 -4.11
C MET A 187 -20.50 -0.73 -4.14
N HIS A 188 -20.98 -0.29 -2.96
CA HIS A 188 -22.18 0.54 -2.79
C HIS A 188 -21.80 1.99 -2.49
N GLU A 189 -22.07 2.91 -3.42
CA GLU A 189 -21.68 4.31 -3.33
C GLU A 189 -22.26 5.03 -2.11
N ASP A 190 -23.56 4.77 -1.81
CA ASP A 190 -24.25 5.33 -0.65
C ASP A 190 -23.61 4.90 0.67
N LEU A 191 -23.19 3.63 0.78
CA LEU A 191 -22.50 3.12 1.97
C LEU A 191 -21.09 3.70 2.10
N ARG A 192 -20.36 3.88 0.98
CA ARG A 192 -19.06 4.55 0.97
C ARG A 192 -19.15 5.99 1.45
N LEU A 193 -20.20 6.72 1.03
CA LEU A 193 -20.42 8.09 1.50
C LEU A 193 -20.79 8.10 3.01
N GLN A 194 -21.71 7.23 3.47
CA GLN A 194 -22.04 7.12 4.88
C GLN A 194 -20.81 6.79 5.75
N SER A 195 -19.95 5.88 5.27
CA SER A 195 -18.69 5.55 5.93
C SER A 195 -17.77 6.77 6.05
N LEU A 196 -17.56 7.49 4.95
CA LEU A 196 -16.73 8.69 4.91
C LEU A 196 -17.25 9.77 5.86
N GLU A 197 -18.53 10.11 5.79
CA GLU A 197 -19.16 11.10 6.68
C GLU A 197 -19.08 10.71 8.17
N GLY A 198 -19.21 9.40 8.46
CA GLY A 198 -19.04 8.89 9.82
C GLY A 198 -17.60 9.06 10.31
N LEU A 199 -16.62 8.75 9.48
CA LEU A 199 -15.20 8.94 9.80
C LEU A 199 -14.82 10.41 9.95
N GLU A 200 -15.38 11.31 9.13
CA GLU A 200 -15.13 12.74 9.26
C GLU A 200 -15.65 13.29 10.61
N LYS A 201 -16.81 12.84 11.08
CA LYS A 201 -17.37 13.21 12.38
C LYS A 201 -16.51 12.71 13.55
N ILE A 202 -15.91 11.52 13.43
CA ILE A 202 -14.98 10.98 14.44
C ILE A 202 -13.66 11.78 14.42
N GLY A 203 -13.16 12.15 13.26
CA GLY A 203 -11.97 12.98 13.08
C GLY A 203 -10.67 12.19 13.03
N PHE A 204 -10.07 12.11 11.84
CA PHE A 204 -8.80 11.43 11.54
C PHE A 204 -7.84 12.33 10.80
N ASP A 205 -6.54 12.02 10.87
CA ASP A 205 -5.47 12.79 10.21
C ASP A 205 -5.38 12.50 8.71
N GLY A 206 -5.93 11.36 8.26
CA GLY A 206 -6.00 10.95 6.86
C GLY A 206 -7.13 9.96 6.64
N MET A 207 -7.49 9.74 5.36
CA MET A 207 -8.54 8.82 4.94
C MET A 207 -7.98 7.73 4.06
N ALA A 208 -8.12 6.47 4.49
CA ALA A 208 -7.81 5.32 3.64
C ALA A 208 -9.09 4.80 2.97
N ILE A 209 -8.93 4.24 1.79
CA ILE A 209 -9.97 3.55 1.03
C ILE A 209 -9.66 2.06 1.10
N GLY A 210 -10.43 1.34 1.92
CA GLY A 210 -10.32 -0.10 2.10
C GLY A 210 -11.33 -0.89 1.27
N GLY A 211 -11.23 -2.22 1.29
CA GLY A 211 -12.18 -3.11 0.63
C GLY A 211 -12.26 -2.96 -0.89
N LEU A 212 -11.16 -2.52 -1.53
CA LEU A 212 -10.94 -2.57 -2.97
C LEU A 212 -9.76 -3.51 -3.28
N SER A 213 -9.74 -4.09 -4.50
CA SER A 213 -8.79 -5.16 -4.89
C SER A 213 -8.95 -6.46 -4.08
N VAL A 214 -10.21 -6.78 -3.74
CA VAL A 214 -10.62 -8.01 -3.03
C VAL A 214 -11.29 -9.02 -3.95
N GLY A 215 -11.21 -8.82 -5.26
CA GLY A 215 -11.76 -9.72 -6.30
C GLY A 215 -12.78 -9.06 -7.24
N GLU A 216 -13.08 -7.78 -7.06
CA GLU A 216 -14.01 -7.02 -7.89
C GLU A 216 -13.45 -6.77 -9.31
N PRO A 217 -14.32 -6.61 -10.32
CA PRO A 217 -13.97 -6.13 -11.64
C PRO A 217 -13.33 -4.73 -11.57
N LYS A 218 -12.47 -4.43 -12.56
CA LYS A 218 -11.80 -3.11 -12.62
C LYS A 218 -12.80 -1.96 -12.69
N GLU A 219 -13.88 -2.15 -13.43
CA GLU A 219 -14.95 -1.16 -13.64
C GLU A 219 -15.60 -0.75 -12.32
N ASP A 220 -15.87 -1.70 -11.42
CA ASP A 220 -16.44 -1.43 -10.09
C ASP A 220 -15.47 -0.61 -9.23
N LYS A 221 -14.19 -0.99 -9.21
CA LYS A 221 -13.16 -0.22 -8.50
C LYS A 221 -13.07 1.21 -9.03
N THR A 222 -12.99 1.38 -10.34
CA THR A 222 -12.95 2.70 -10.99
C THR A 222 -14.17 3.55 -10.64
N ARG A 223 -15.37 2.97 -10.69
CA ARG A 223 -16.62 3.65 -10.34
C ARG A 223 -16.62 4.16 -8.90
N ILE A 224 -16.18 3.33 -7.96
CA ILE A 224 -16.08 3.72 -6.53
C ILE A 224 -15.05 4.84 -6.35
N LEU A 225 -13.87 4.75 -6.97
CA LEU A 225 -12.85 5.82 -6.89
C LEU A 225 -13.35 7.13 -7.49
N GLN A 226 -13.99 7.08 -8.65
CA GLN A 226 -14.60 8.25 -9.30
C GLN A 226 -15.68 8.89 -8.44
N TYR A 227 -16.50 8.08 -7.76
CA TYR A 227 -17.50 8.58 -6.83
C TYR A 227 -16.87 9.25 -5.62
N LEU A 228 -15.93 8.58 -4.95
CA LEU A 228 -15.27 9.07 -3.74
C LEU A 228 -14.42 10.33 -4.00
N ALA A 229 -13.81 10.47 -5.17
CA ALA A 229 -12.98 11.63 -5.52
C ALA A 229 -13.69 12.99 -5.31
N LYS A 230 -15.02 13.00 -5.41
CA LYS A 230 -15.86 14.22 -5.23
C LYS A 230 -16.18 14.54 -3.77
N HIS A 231 -15.94 13.59 -2.87
CA HIS A 231 -16.37 13.65 -1.48
C HIS A 231 -15.20 13.60 -0.48
N LEU A 232 -14.05 13.09 -0.90
CA LEU A 232 -12.86 13.00 -0.03
C LEU A 232 -12.39 14.39 0.41
N PRO A 233 -12.03 14.58 1.70
CA PRO A 233 -11.63 15.87 2.26
C PRO A 233 -10.31 16.35 1.65
N ALA A 234 -10.34 17.51 0.98
CA ALA A 234 -9.22 18.04 0.20
C ALA A 234 -7.95 18.28 1.04
N GLU A 235 -8.10 18.60 2.33
CA GLU A 235 -7.00 18.94 3.25
C GLU A 235 -6.33 17.71 3.88
N LYS A 236 -6.85 16.49 3.65
CA LYS A 236 -6.31 15.25 4.22
C LYS A 236 -5.67 14.37 3.15
N PRO A 237 -4.62 13.61 3.49
CA PRO A 237 -4.06 12.61 2.58
C PRO A 237 -5.02 11.43 2.39
N HIS A 238 -5.06 10.91 1.17
CA HIS A 238 -5.87 9.77 0.78
C HIS A 238 -5.00 8.57 0.46
N TYR A 239 -5.29 7.43 1.10
CA TYR A 239 -4.52 6.21 0.96
C TYR A 239 -5.39 5.10 0.39
N LEU A 240 -5.04 4.58 -0.79
CA LEU A 240 -5.69 3.40 -1.39
C LEU A 240 -4.91 2.15 -1.02
N MET A 241 -5.52 1.30 -0.19
CA MET A 241 -4.89 0.14 0.41
C MET A 241 -4.76 -1.03 -0.57
N GLY A 242 -3.58 -1.66 -0.63
CA GLY A 242 -3.34 -2.92 -1.32
C GLY A 242 -3.35 -2.87 -2.85
N VAL A 243 -3.40 -1.70 -3.46
CA VAL A 243 -3.44 -1.51 -4.93
C VAL A 243 -2.04 -1.27 -5.49
N GLY A 244 -1.63 -2.12 -6.44
CA GLY A 244 -0.24 -2.08 -6.91
C GLY A 244 -0.01 -2.36 -8.40
N LYS A 245 -1.02 -2.52 -9.24
CA LYS A 245 -0.80 -2.48 -10.69
C LYS A 245 -0.47 -1.05 -11.12
N PRO A 246 0.58 -0.80 -11.91
CA PRO A 246 0.95 0.57 -12.32
C PRO A 246 -0.19 1.36 -12.96
N GLU A 247 -1.02 0.70 -13.77
CA GLU A 247 -2.18 1.31 -14.41
C GLU A 247 -3.24 1.74 -13.38
N ASP A 248 -3.49 0.91 -12.37
CA ASP A 248 -4.44 1.20 -11.29
C ASP A 248 -3.95 2.36 -10.41
N ILE A 249 -2.63 2.47 -10.21
CA ILE A 249 -2.01 3.57 -9.47
C ILE A 249 -2.19 4.90 -10.22
N VAL A 250 -1.85 4.93 -11.53
CA VAL A 250 -2.00 6.14 -12.35
C VAL A 250 -3.46 6.60 -12.36
N GLU A 251 -4.40 5.68 -12.51
CA GLU A 251 -5.83 5.95 -12.47
C GLU A 251 -6.29 6.45 -11.09
N ALA A 252 -5.83 5.85 -10.01
CA ALA A 252 -6.21 6.27 -8.66
C ALA A 252 -5.63 7.66 -8.31
N VAL A 253 -4.41 7.98 -8.76
CA VAL A 253 -3.86 9.34 -8.61
C VAL A 253 -4.73 10.34 -9.37
N PHE A 254 -5.22 10.02 -10.56
CA PHE A 254 -6.15 10.88 -11.30
C PHE A 254 -7.42 11.20 -10.47
N TYR A 255 -7.85 10.27 -9.61
CA TYR A 255 -8.97 10.45 -8.67
C TYR A 255 -8.57 10.96 -7.29
N GLY A 256 -7.35 11.48 -7.12
CA GLY A 256 -6.94 12.20 -5.90
C GLY A 256 -6.36 11.31 -4.79
N VAL A 257 -5.89 10.11 -5.11
CA VAL A 257 -5.18 9.26 -4.15
C VAL A 257 -3.72 9.68 -4.04
N ASP A 258 -3.22 9.77 -2.79
CA ASP A 258 -1.87 10.24 -2.47
C ASP A 258 -0.91 9.13 -2.05
N MET A 259 -1.43 8.02 -1.52
CA MET A 259 -0.61 6.96 -0.94
C MET A 259 -1.07 5.58 -1.41
N PHE A 260 -0.10 4.69 -1.59
CA PHE A 260 -0.31 3.32 -2.07
C PHE A 260 0.63 2.36 -1.36
N ASP A 261 0.19 1.13 -1.18
CA ASP A 261 1.01 -0.02 -0.84
C ASP A 261 0.61 -1.24 -1.67
N CYS A 262 1.54 -2.15 -1.90
CA CYS A 262 1.20 -3.48 -2.39
C CYS A 262 2.39 -4.44 -2.24
N VAL A 263 2.10 -5.71 -2.04
CA VAL A 263 3.11 -6.76 -2.03
C VAL A 263 3.59 -7.16 -3.44
N LEU A 264 2.87 -6.74 -4.49
CA LEU A 264 3.15 -7.12 -5.89
C LEU A 264 4.61 -6.88 -6.29
N PRO A 265 5.26 -5.73 -6.02
CA PRO A 265 6.61 -5.49 -6.49
C PRO A 265 7.59 -6.58 -6.06
N THR A 266 7.64 -6.89 -4.77
CA THR A 266 8.57 -7.89 -4.24
C THR A 266 8.08 -9.33 -4.40
N ARG A 267 6.76 -9.57 -4.31
CA ARG A 267 6.19 -10.90 -4.55
C ARG A 267 6.42 -11.35 -5.98
N ASN A 268 6.10 -10.52 -6.94
CA ASN A 268 6.25 -10.81 -8.36
C ASN A 268 7.73 -10.94 -8.76
N ALA A 269 8.59 -10.05 -8.26
CA ALA A 269 10.03 -10.10 -8.50
C ALA A 269 10.65 -11.46 -8.12
N ARG A 270 10.33 -11.97 -6.94
CA ARG A 270 10.78 -13.29 -6.45
C ARG A 270 10.19 -14.46 -7.23
N ASN A 271 9.15 -14.21 -8.04
CA ASN A 271 8.53 -15.17 -8.96
C ASN A 271 8.90 -14.90 -10.42
N GLY A 272 9.92 -14.07 -10.67
CA GLY A 272 10.45 -13.81 -12.00
C GLY A 272 9.63 -12.82 -12.84
N GLN A 273 8.64 -12.12 -12.25
CA GLN A 273 7.88 -11.08 -12.93
C GLN A 273 8.43 -9.70 -12.60
N LEU A 274 8.91 -9.01 -13.63
CA LEU A 274 9.53 -7.70 -13.54
C LEU A 274 8.65 -6.65 -14.22
N ILE A 275 8.49 -5.52 -13.56
CA ILE A 275 7.67 -4.41 -14.06
C ILE A 275 8.57 -3.48 -14.85
N THR A 276 8.21 -3.19 -16.09
CA THR A 276 8.98 -2.32 -16.98
C THR A 276 8.11 -1.16 -17.49
N SER A 277 8.74 -0.19 -18.12
CA SER A 277 8.05 0.91 -18.80
C SER A 277 7.14 0.41 -19.94
N TYR A 278 7.41 -0.77 -20.47
CA TYR A 278 6.68 -1.38 -21.58
C TYR A 278 5.69 -2.48 -21.15
N GLY A 279 5.52 -2.70 -19.86
CA GLY A 279 4.61 -3.72 -19.32
C GLY A 279 5.31 -4.69 -18.39
N VAL A 280 4.85 -5.94 -18.33
CA VAL A 280 5.39 -6.98 -17.46
C VAL A 280 6.33 -7.90 -18.26
N LEU A 281 7.57 -8.01 -17.81
CA LEU A 281 8.54 -8.98 -18.31
C LEU A 281 8.57 -10.19 -17.38
N ASN A 282 8.37 -11.40 -17.93
CA ASN A 282 8.66 -12.62 -17.18
C ASN A 282 10.08 -13.10 -17.53
N ILE A 283 11.01 -12.95 -16.59
CA ILE A 283 12.43 -13.29 -16.79
C ILE A 283 12.65 -14.78 -17.06
N ARG A 284 11.68 -15.64 -16.68
CA ARG A 284 11.72 -17.11 -16.88
C ARG A 284 11.50 -17.53 -18.33
N ASN A 285 10.97 -16.64 -19.17
CA ASN A 285 10.64 -16.92 -20.55
C ASN A 285 11.93 -17.19 -21.39
N ALA A 286 11.80 -18.05 -22.39
CA ALA A 286 12.90 -18.47 -23.23
C ALA A 286 13.67 -17.32 -23.93
N PRO A 287 13.05 -16.25 -24.42
CA PRO A 287 13.75 -15.13 -25.02
C PRO A 287 14.77 -14.46 -24.08
N SER A 288 14.51 -14.42 -22.77
CA SER A 288 15.42 -13.80 -21.80
C SER A 288 16.72 -14.57 -21.59
N LYS A 289 16.75 -15.88 -21.94
CA LYS A 289 17.92 -16.75 -21.72
C LYS A 289 19.20 -16.29 -22.43
N ALA A 290 19.06 -15.69 -23.61
CA ALA A 290 20.22 -15.28 -24.42
C ALA A 290 20.24 -13.76 -24.70
N LYS A 291 19.39 -12.99 -23.97
CA LYS A 291 19.25 -11.56 -24.21
C LYS A 291 20.24 -10.76 -23.36
N ASP A 292 21.25 -10.22 -24.03
CA ASP A 292 22.30 -9.37 -23.42
C ASP A 292 21.84 -7.89 -23.40
N GLU A 293 20.65 -7.65 -22.86
CA GLU A 293 20.06 -6.33 -22.70
C GLU A 293 19.52 -6.20 -21.27
N PRO A 294 19.37 -4.96 -20.74
CA PRO A 294 18.77 -4.74 -19.44
C PRO A 294 17.29 -5.17 -19.41
N ILE A 295 16.73 -5.29 -18.21
CA ILE A 295 15.30 -5.56 -18.01
C ILE A 295 14.45 -4.48 -18.70
N ASP A 296 14.84 -3.22 -18.50
CA ASP A 296 14.17 -2.04 -19.05
C ASP A 296 15.23 -1.04 -19.50
N PRO A 297 15.38 -0.82 -20.82
CA PRO A 297 16.37 0.13 -21.37
C PRO A 297 16.14 1.59 -20.92
N SER A 298 14.91 1.93 -20.51
CA SER A 298 14.57 3.27 -20.03
C SER A 298 14.80 3.44 -18.52
N CYS A 299 15.19 2.37 -17.82
CA CYS A 299 15.35 2.37 -16.37
C CYS A 299 16.79 2.66 -15.93
N ASN A 300 16.97 3.64 -15.05
CA ASN A 300 18.28 4.03 -14.52
C ASN A 300 18.66 3.32 -13.21
N CYS A 301 17.95 2.25 -12.81
CA CYS A 301 18.31 1.52 -11.60
C CYS A 301 19.64 0.78 -11.76
N LYS A 302 20.34 0.53 -10.65
CA LYS A 302 21.62 -0.19 -10.65
C LYS A 302 21.54 -1.58 -11.31
N VAL A 303 20.36 -2.21 -11.34
CA VAL A 303 20.17 -3.52 -11.93
C VAL A 303 20.19 -3.41 -13.46
N CYS A 304 19.39 -2.51 -14.04
CA CYS A 304 19.37 -2.27 -15.48
C CYS A 304 20.70 -1.73 -16.03
N GLN A 305 21.47 -1.02 -15.20
CA GLN A 305 22.77 -0.47 -15.60
C GLN A 305 23.90 -1.51 -15.61
N ASN A 306 23.75 -2.64 -14.89
CA ASN A 306 24.87 -3.56 -14.64
C ASN A 306 24.59 -5.02 -15.02
N TYR A 307 23.33 -5.41 -15.24
CA TYR A 307 22.96 -6.81 -15.43
C TYR A 307 22.05 -7.00 -16.65
N SER A 308 22.34 -8.03 -17.44
CA SER A 308 21.50 -8.43 -18.56
C SER A 308 20.35 -9.34 -18.15
N GLN A 309 19.31 -9.42 -18.99
CA GLN A 309 18.22 -10.38 -18.83
C GLN A 309 18.74 -11.83 -18.79
N ALA A 310 19.77 -12.16 -19.58
CA ALA A 310 20.35 -13.50 -19.59
C ALA A 310 20.92 -13.88 -18.22
N TYR A 311 21.65 -12.98 -17.57
CA TYR A 311 22.17 -13.23 -16.22
C TYR A 311 21.07 -13.39 -15.18
N LEU A 312 20.06 -12.51 -15.19
CA LEU A 312 18.93 -12.58 -14.27
C LEU A 312 18.07 -13.84 -14.50
N ASN A 313 17.88 -14.26 -15.76
CA ASN A 313 17.25 -15.55 -16.08
C ASN A 313 18.05 -16.72 -15.50
N HIS A 314 19.37 -16.70 -15.63
CA HIS A 314 20.25 -17.71 -15.03
C HIS A 314 20.07 -17.78 -13.52
N LEU A 315 20.15 -16.64 -12.82
CA LEU A 315 19.97 -16.58 -11.36
C LEU A 315 18.62 -17.11 -10.90
N ASP A 316 17.54 -16.76 -11.61
CA ASP A 316 16.20 -17.24 -11.30
C ASP A 316 16.07 -18.76 -11.51
N LYS A 317 16.63 -19.29 -12.61
CA LYS A 317 16.61 -20.71 -12.94
C LYS A 317 17.42 -21.57 -11.98
N THR A 318 18.48 -21.03 -11.43
CA THR A 318 19.33 -21.71 -10.43
C THR A 318 18.90 -21.45 -8.98
N ASN A 319 17.79 -20.71 -8.79
CA ASN A 319 17.26 -20.31 -7.49
C ASN A 319 18.27 -19.55 -6.61
N GLU A 320 19.15 -18.75 -7.23
CA GLU A 320 20.09 -17.93 -6.49
C GLU A 320 19.39 -16.76 -5.79
N MET A 321 19.72 -16.54 -4.51
CA MET A 321 19.15 -15.45 -3.72
C MET A 321 19.42 -14.08 -4.34
N LEU A 322 20.56 -13.91 -5.00
CA LEU A 322 20.92 -12.68 -5.71
C LEU A 322 19.88 -12.31 -6.78
N GLY A 323 19.29 -13.29 -7.47
CA GLY A 323 18.20 -13.05 -8.43
C GLY A 323 17.00 -12.39 -7.78
N SER A 324 16.55 -12.90 -6.63
CA SER A 324 15.44 -12.30 -5.86
C SER A 324 15.78 -10.88 -5.36
N ILE A 325 17.02 -10.64 -4.94
CA ILE A 325 17.51 -9.32 -4.48
C ILE A 325 17.47 -8.31 -5.62
N LEU A 326 18.09 -8.63 -6.76
CA LEU A 326 18.19 -7.74 -7.92
C LEU A 326 16.79 -7.46 -8.51
N ASN A 327 15.98 -8.48 -8.69
CA ASN A 327 14.62 -8.35 -9.20
C ASN A 327 13.73 -7.50 -8.30
N SER A 328 13.81 -7.70 -6.98
CA SER A 328 13.04 -6.90 -6.01
C SER A 328 13.49 -5.45 -5.99
N PHE A 329 14.80 -5.20 -6.07
CA PHE A 329 15.34 -3.85 -6.17
C PHE A 329 14.81 -3.13 -7.41
N HIS A 330 14.89 -3.78 -8.58
CA HIS A 330 14.39 -3.20 -9.84
C HIS A 330 12.91 -2.85 -9.74
N ASN A 331 12.07 -3.78 -9.27
CA ASN A 331 10.63 -3.53 -9.18
C ASN A 331 10.33 -2.37 -8.21
N ILE A 332 10.93 -2.33 -7.02
CA ILE A 332 10.69 -1.22 -6.08
C ILE A 332 11.18 0.10 -6.68
N TYR A 333 12.36 0.13 -7.31
CA TYR A 333 12.87 1.32 -8.00
C TYR A 333 11.89 1.81 -9.09
N TYR A 334 11.32 0.89 -9.88
CA TYR A 334 10.32 1.22 -10.89
C TYR A 334 9.13 1.97 -10.27
N TYR A 335 8.59 1.48 -9.14
CA TYR A 335 7.46 2.14 -8.49
C TYR A 335 7.83 3.53 -7.93
N GLN A 336 8.99 3.68 -7.34
CA GLN A 336 9.44 4.98 -6.84
C GLN A 336 9.67 5.98 -7.99
N ASN A 337 10.24 5.51 -9.11
CA ASN A 337 10.42 6.31 -10.31
C ASN A 337 9.06 6.70 -10.95
N LEU A 338 8.10 5.79 -10.99
CA LEU A 338 6.73 6.07 -11.43
C LEU A 338 6.10 7.18 -10.59
N MET A 339 6.20 7.11 -9.26
CA MET A 339 5.71 8.16 -8.36
C MET A 339 6.40 9.50 -8.61
N GLN A 340 7.71 9.49 -8.83
CA GLN A 340 8.46 10.71 -9.14
C GLN A 340 8.00 11.35 -10.45
N GLN A 341 7.80 10.55 -11.50
CA GLN A 341 7.30 11.04 -12.79
C GLN A 341 5.88 11.61 -12.68
N ILE A 342 5.00 10.95 -11.92
CA ILE A 342 3.66 11.46 -11.64
C ILE A 342 3.73 12.82 -10.93
N ARG A 343 4.50 12.93 -9.84
CA ARG A 343 4.68 14.20 -9.11
C ARG A 343 5.16 15.31 -10.03
N LEU A 344 6.22 15.07 -10.81
CA LEU A 344 6.77 16.03 -11.76
C LEU A 344 5.72 16.46 -12.79
N SER A 345 4.94 15.53 -13.33
CA SER A 345 3.92 15.86 -14.33
C SER A 345 2.78 16.70 -13.76
N ILE A 346 2.42 16.53 -12.49
CA ILE A 346 1.45 17.38 -11.79
C ILE A 346 2.05 18.78 -11.55
N GLU A 347 3.30 18.87 -11.09
CA GLU A 347 4.01 20.14 -10.87
C GLU A 347 4.16 20.99 -12.15
N THR A 348 4.35 20.33 -13.29
CA THR A 348 4.58 21.00 -14.59
C THR A 348 3.31 21.11 -15.44
N ASP A 349 2.13 20.87 -14.88
CA ASP A 349 0.83 20.89 -15.58
C ASP A 349 0.80 20.00 -16.85
N SER A 350 1.48 18.87 -16.79
CA SER A 350 1.59 17.93 -17.90
C SER A 350 1.02 16.54 -17.60
N PHE A 351 0.22 16.40 -16.54
CA PHE A 351 -0.26 15.09 -16.07
C PHE A 351 -1.14 14.38 -17.11
N ALA A 352 -1.98 15.10 -17.85
CA ALA A 352 -2.78 14.51 -18.93
C ALA A 352 -1.89 13.95 -20.08
N LYS A 353 -0.78 14.64 -20.39
CA LYS A 353 0.22 14.13 -21.35
C LYS A 353 0.93 12.90 -20.81
N PHE A 354 1.34 12.94 -19.53
CA PHE A 354 1.98 11.79 -18.86
C PHE A 354 1.09 10.54 -18.93
N ILE A 355 -0.22 10.65 -18.64
CA ILE A 355 -1.16 9.53 -18.74
C ILE A 355 -1.13 8.93 -20.15
N LYS A 356 -1.25 9.75 -21.19
CA LYS A 356 -1.23 9.30 -22.60
C LYS A 356 0.09 8.57 -22.92
N ASP A 357 1.21 9.16 -22.58
CA ASP A 357 2.54 8.60 -22.84
C ASP A 357 2.74 7.27 -22.08
N PHE A 358 2.30 7.20 -20.83
CA PHE A 358 2.37 5.99 -19.97
C PHE A 358 1.61 4.81 -20.60
N TYR A 359 0.34 5.03 -21.04
CA TYR A 359 -0.44 3.97 -21.66
C TYR A 359 0.11 3.58 -23.04
N ASN A 360 0.52 4.57 -23.86
CA ASN A 360 1.13 4.32 -25.17
C ASN A 360 2.41 3.47 -25.09
N MET A 361 3.32 3.78 -24.15
CA MET A 361 4.54 2.99 -23.93
C MET A 361 4.26 1.54 -23.57
N ARG A 362 3.15 1.28 -22.91
CA ARG A 362 2.70 -0.06 -22.51
C ARG A 362 1.82 -0.74 -23.55
N HIS A 363 1.63 -0.12 -24.73
CA HIS A 363 0.75 -0.60 -25.80
C HIS A 363 -0.70 -0.84 -25.35
N LEU A 364 -1.19 0.03 -24.44
CA LEU A 364 -2.55 0.00 -23.91
C LEU A 364 -3.34 1.21 -24.39
N GLU A 365 -4.65 1.03 -24.56
CA GLU A 365 -5.56 2.13 -24.80
C GLU A 365 -5.73 2.98 -23.53
N VAL A 366 -5.74 4.29 -23.69
CA VAL A 366 -6.04 5.20 -22.57
C VAL A 366 -7.52 5.06 -22.21
N PRO A 367 -7.86 4.73 -20.94
CA PRO A 367 -9.26 4.67 -20.54
C PRO A 367 -9.99 5.99 -20.79
N LYS A 368 -11.19 5.94 -21.36
CA LYS A 368 -11.96 7.14 -21.77
C LYS A 368 -12.21 8.14 -20.63
N HIS A 369 -12.29 7.65 -19.39
CA HIS A 369 -12.53 8.48 -18.21
C HIS A 369 -11.28 9.22 -17.70
N LEU A 370 -10.11 8.98 -18.31
CA LEU A 370 -8.84 9.67 -17.99
C LEU A 370 -8.45 10.74 -19.04
N ILE A 371 -9.32 10.95 -20.05
CA ILE A 371 -9.05 11.87 -21.17
C ILE A 371 -9.87 13.14 -21.01
#